data_38f20964dae74334bf37cc1ab9e093e8
#
_entry.id   38f20964dae74334bf37cc1ab9e093e8
#
_cell.length_a   1.000
_cell.length_b   1.000
_cell.length_c   1.000
_cell.angle_alpha   90.00
_cell.angle_beta   90.00
_cell.angle_gamma   90.00
#
_symmetry.space_group_name_H-M   'P 1'
#
loop_
_entity.id
_entity.type
_entity.pdbx_description
1 polymer ?
#
loop_
_entity_poly.entity_id
_entity_poly.type
_entity_poly.pdbx_seq_one_letter_code
_entity_poly.pdbx_strand_id
1 'polypeptide(L)'
;KARYQLAYEELFVMQAGLALLRNKEQCHRGPKMGPNGELMAQCIENLPFSLTGDQQRALEDIRIDMEDERPMQRLLQGDVGSGKTIVATLSLLKAIENGYQGALMAPTEILAAQHYEGIRTVCANLGITIELLTGSSTKKEKECIYEGLADGRIQMIIGTHALIQEGVNFHNLGLVIID
;
A
#
# COMPACT_ATOMS: atom_id res chain seq x y z
N LYS A 1 43.91 -3.41 11.27
CA LYS A 1 43.54 -4.55 10.37
C LYS A 1 42.47 -5.43 11.00
N ALA A 2 42.69 -6.02 12.22
CA ALA A 2 41.73 -6.95 12.85
C ALA A 2 40.32 -6.36 13.05
N ARG A 3 40.21 -5.08 13.48
CA ARG A 3 38.92 -4.41 13.69
C ARG A 3 38.09 -4.25 12.40
N TYR A 4 38.76 -3.96 11.28
CA TYR A 4 38.09 -3.89 9.96
C TYR A 4 37.64 -5.28 9.47
N GLN A 5 38.39 -6.29 9.78
CA GLN A 5 38.08 -7.67 9.38
C GLN A 5 36.87 -8.19 10.16
N LEU A 6 36.80 -7.95 11.48
CA LEU A 6 35.63 -8.27 12.30
C LEU A 6 34.37 -7.53 11.83
N ALA A 7 34.46 -6.22 11.59
CA ALA A 7 33.33 -5.44 11.09
C ALA A 7 32.87 -5.94 9.69
N TYR A 8 33.80 -6.32 8.83
CA TYR A 8 33.47 -6.90 7.53
C TYR A 8 32.75 -8.25 7.67
N GLU A 9 33.25 -9.14 8.52
CA GLU A 9 32.63 -10.45 8.76
C GLU A 9 31.23 -10.33 9.33
N GLU A 10 30.99 -9.43 10.31
CA GLU A 10 29.66 -9.18 10.87
C GLU A 10 28.68 -8.65 9.80
N LEU A 11 29.11 -7.64 9.02
CA LEU A 11 28.30 -7.08 7.95
C LEU A 11 28.04 -8.10 6.83
N PHE A 12 29.03 -8.92 6.49
CA PHE A 12 28.90 -9.96 5.49
C PHE A 12 27.88 -11.02 5.91
N VAL A 13 27.95 -11.51 7.15
CA VAL A 13 27.00 -12.50 7.68
C VAL A 13 25.57 -11.92 7.70
N MET A 14 25.44 -10.66 8.13
CA MET A 14 24.14 -9.99 8.12
C MET A 14 23.59 -9.84 6.68
N GLN A 15 24.40 -9.38 5.74
CA GLN A 15 24.00 -9.22 4.33
C GLN A 15 23.68 -10.56 3.66
N ALA A 16 24.48 -11.60 3.95
CA ALA A 16 24.21 -12.94 3.44
C ALA A 16 22.89 -13.50 4.00
N GLY A 17 22.63 -13.29 5.30
CA GLY A 17 21.36 -13.66 5.91
C GLY A 17 20.16 -12.95 5.27
N LEU A 18 20.26 -11.63 5.08
CA LEU A 18 19.24 -10.83 4.40
C LEU A 18 19.02 -11.27 2.94
N ALA A 19 20.10 -11.60 2.21
CA ALA A 19 20.01 -12.07 0.85
C ALA A 19 19.31 -13.44 0.76
N LEU A 20 19.57 -14.34 1.70
CA LEU A 20 18.87 -15.63 1.80
C LEU A 20 17.36 -15.44 2.12
N LEU A 21 17.01 -14.55 3.02
CA LEU A 21 15.61 -14.23 3.33
C LEU A 21 14.90 -13.63 2.11
N ARG A 22 15.52 -12.67 1.42
CA ARG A 22 14.98 -12.08 0.19
C ARG A 22 14.77 -13.14 -0.91
N ASN A 23 15.73 -14.03 -1.12
CA ASN A 23 15.56 -15.11 -2.09
C ASN A 23 14.41 -16.05 -1.74
N LYS A 24 14.21 -16.35 -0.45
CA LYS A 24 13.10 -17.19 0.01
C LYS A 24 11.74 -16.51 -0.23
N GLU A 25 11.63 -15.20 -0.01
CA GLU A 25 10.43 -14.41 -0.28
C GLU A 25 10.17 -14.27 -1.79
N GLN A 26 11.21 -14.11 -2.62
CA GLN A 26 11.09 -14.06 -4.09
C GLN A 26 10.58 -15.37 -4.72
N CYS A 27 10.59 -16.48 -3.99
CA CYS A 27 9.98 -17.73 -4.44
C CYS A 27 8.45 -17.73 -4.32
N HIS A 28 7.85 -16.75 -3.62
CA HIS A 28 6.40 -16.60 -3.56
C HIS A 28 5.93 -15.82 -4.80
N ARG A 29 4.85 -16.30 -5.42
CA ARG A 29 4.17 -15.56 -6.48
C ARG A 29 3.26 -14.51 -5.85
N GLY A 30 3.41 -13.28 -6.29
CA GLY A 30 2.50 -12.19 -5.95
C GLY A 30 1.30 -12.13 -6.89
N PRO A 31 0.30 -11.32 -6.56
CA PRO A 31 -0.79 -11.03 -7.47
C PRO A 31 -0.25 -10.23 -8.67
N LYS A 32 -0.28 -10.84 -9.85
CA LYS A 32 0.06 -10.15 -11.11
C LYS A 32 -1.12 -9.29 -11.51
N MET A 33 -0.91 -7.99 -11.60
CA MET A 33 -1.94 -7.04 -12.00
C MET A 33 -1.85 -6.75 -13.49
N GLY A 34 -2.98 -6.43 -14.11
CA GLY A 34 -3.04 -5.97 -15.49
C GLY A 34 -2.57 -4.52 -15.66
N PRO A 35 -2.65 -3.97 -16.89
CA PRO A 35 -2.33 -2.58 -17.16
C PRO A 35 -3.23 -1.63 -16.36
N ASN A 36 -2.87 -0.34 -16.34
CA ASN A 36 -3.71 0.68 -15.73
C ASN A 36 -5.06 0.77 -16.44
N GLY A 37 -6.13 0.89 -15.67
CA GLY A 37 -7.49 0.98 -16.17
C GLY A 37 -8.12 2.37 -15.99
N GLU A 38 -9.44 2.40 -15.99
CA GLU A 38 -10.21 3.65 -15.99
C GLU A 38 -10.21 4.39 -14.64
N LEU A 39 -10.19 3.67 -13.51
CA LEU A 39 -10.24 4.30 -12.19
C LEU A 39 -9.03 5.22 -11.95
N MET A 40 -7.85 4.73 -12.31
CA MET A 40 -6.62 5.51 -12.18
C MET A 40 -6.64 6.72 -13.11
N ALA A 41 -7.09 6.56 -14.37
CA ALA A 41 -7.19 7.65 -15.34
C ALA A 41 -8.18 8.73 -14.86
N GLN A 42 -9.39 8.34 -14.45
CA GLN A 42 -10.40 9.23 -13.91
C GLN A 42 -9.92 9.98 -12.65
N CYS A 43 -9.19 9.28 -11.78
CA CYS A 43 -8.60 9.91 -10.61
C CYS A 43 -7.62 11.02 -11.02
N ILE A 44 -6.71 10.75 -11.96
CA ILE A 44 -5.71 11.72 -12.42
C ILE A 44 -6.37 12.94 -13.09
N GLU A 45 -7.40 12.73 -13.90
CA GLU A 45 -8.16 13.81 -14.56
C GLU A 45 -8.88 14.73 -13.56
N ASN A 46 -9.34 14.18 -12.45
CA ASN A 46 -10.05 14.92 -11.41
C ASN A 46 -9.12 15.59 -10.39
N LEU A 47 -7.80 15.41 -10.48
CA LEU A 47 -6.87 16.08 -9.58
C LEU A 47 -6.84 17.58 -9.86
N PRO A 48 -6.83 18.46 -8.82
CA PRO A 48 -6.72 19.91 -8.98
C PRO A 48 -5.30 20.37 -9.37
N PHE A 49 -4.38 19.44 -9.65
CA PHE A 49 -2.99 19.68 -10.02
C PHE A 49 -2.48 18.59 -10.95
N SER A 50 -1.42 18.87 -11.68
CA SER A 50 -0.75 17.85 -12.50
C SER A 50 0.32 17.13 -11.68
N LEU A 51 0.50 15.83 -11.95
CA LEU A 51 1.56 15.04 -11.34
C LEU A 51 2.94 15.55 -11.77
N THR A 52 3.86 15.63 -10.83
CA THR A 52 5.26 16.00 -11.14
C THR A 52 5.96 14.87 -11.91
N GLY A 53 7.05 15.20 -12.60
CA GLY A 53 7.84 14.20 -13.32
C GLY A 53 8.39 13.08 -12.42
N ASP A 54 8.71 13.40 -11.15
CA ASP A 54 9.16 12.39 -10.17
C ASP A 54 8.04 11.45 -9.73
N GLN A 55 6.84 11.99 -9.51
CA GLN A 55 5.66 11.19 -9.20
C GLN A 55 5.28 10.26 -10.36
N GLN A 56 5.35 10.76 -11.60
CA GLN A 56 5.10 9.95 -12.79
C GLN A 56 6.11 8.81 -12.93
N ARG A 57 7.41 9.08 -12.69
CA ARG A 57 8.46 8.04 -12.71
C ARG A 57 8.24 7.01 -11.61
N ALA A 58 7.91 7.45 -10.40
CA ALA A 58 7.63 6.54 -9.29
C ALA A 58 6.42 5.64 -9.59
N LEU A 59 5.35 6.18 -10.16
CA LEU A 59 4.17 5.42 -10.59
C LEU A 59 4.51 4.41 -11.69
N GLU A 60 5.35 4.78 -12.65
CA GLU A 60 5.77 3.87 -13.71
C GLU A 60 6.61 2.71 -13.16
N ASP A 61 7.52 2.98 -12.24
CA ASP A 61 8.30 1.96 -11.57
C ASP A 61 7.42 1.00 -10.75
N ILE A 62 6.43 1.55 -10.01
CA ILE A 62 5.45 0.77 -9.25
C ILE A 62 4.59 -0.06 -10.21
N ARG A 63 4.15 0.51 -11.33
CA ARG A 63 3.38 -0.19 -12.35
C ARG A 63 4.11 -1.44 -12.84
N ILE A 64 5.39 -1.30 -13.19
CA ILE A 64 6.22 -2.40 -13.66
C ILE A 64 6.30 -3.51 -12.61
N ASP A 65 6.55 -3.16 -11.35
CA ASP A 65 6.63 -4.14 -10.27
C ASP A 65 5.28 -4.84 -10.01
N MET A 66 4.16 -4.12 -10.06
CA MET A 66 2.82 -4.69 -9.84
C MET A 66 2.37 -5.60 -11.00
N GLU A 67 2.90 -5.40 -12.19
CA GLU A 67 2.64 -6.24 -13.38
C GLU A 67 3.57 -7.45 -13.47
N ASP A 68 4.60 -7.55 -12.62
CA ASP A 68 5.43 -8.75 -12.49
C ASP A 68 4.71 -9.84 -11.64
N GLU A 69 5.17 -11.08 -11.79
CA GLU A 69 4.70 -12.22 -10.97
C GLU A 69 5.32 -12.24 -9.57
N ARG A 70 6.29 -11.38 -9.31
CA ARG A 70 6.97 -11.27 -8.02
C ARG A 70 6.28 -10.25 -7.13
N PRO A 71 6.17 -10.52 -5.82
CA PRO A 71 5.63 -9.54 -4.89
C PRO A 71 6.50 -8.28 -4.90
N MET A 72 5.87 -7.11 -5.12
CA MET A 72 6.55 -5.84 -5.04
C MET A 72 7.00 -5.56 -3.60
N GLN A 73 8.27 -5.20 -3.42
CA GLN A 73 8.82 -4.69 -2.17
C GLN A 73 9.57 -3.39 -2.48
N ARG A 74 8.86 -2.28 -2.48
CA ARG A 74 9.40 -0.97 -2.90
C ARG A 74 9.31 0.05 -1.78
N LEU A 75 10.39 0.77 -1.56
CA LEU A 75 10.42 1.95 -0.70
C LEU A 75 10.20 3.20 -1.56
N LEU A 76 9.17 3.98 -1.25
CA LEU A 76 8.93 5.30 -1.83
C LEU A 76 9.47 6.37 -0.87
N GLN A 77 10.53 7.07 -1.26
CA GLN A 77 11.15 8.11 -0.47
C GLN A 77 10.96 9.47 -1.11
N GLY A 78 10.71 10.47 -0.31
CA GLY A 78 10.59 11.88 -0.73
C GLY A 78 10.35 12.79 0.47
N ASP A 79 10.55 14.09 0.28
CA ASP A 79 10.37 15.10 1.32
C ASP A 79 8.92 15.21 1.80
N VAL A 80 8.72 15.86 2.94
CA VAL A 80 7.38 16.21 3.44
C VAL A 80 6.72 17.13 2.42
N GLY A 81 5.48 16.80 2.04
CA GLY A 81 4.74 17.57 1.03
C GLY A 81 5.09 17.24 -0.42
N SER A 82 5.97 16.28 -0.71
CA SER A 82 6.30 15.85 -2.10
C SER A 82 5.16 15.11 -2.79
N GLY A 83 4.04 14.85 -2.10
CA GLY A 83 2.87 14.18 -2.64
C GLY A 83 2.98 12.66 -2.68
N LYS A 84 3.73 12.03 -1.77
CA LYS A 84 3.78 10.55 -1.64
C LYS A 84 2.40 9.92 -1.51
N THR A 85 1.49 10.57 -0.81
CA THR A 85 0.11 10.08 -0.62
C THR A 85 -0.64 9.92 -1.94
N ILE A 86 -0.45 10.81 -2.92
CA ILE A 86 -1.13 10.65 -4.22
C ILE A 86 -0.57 9.47 -5.00
N VAL A 87 0.74 9.23 -4.94
CA VAL A 87 1.36 8.05 -5.54
C VAL A 87 0.82 6.77 -4.89
N ALA A 88 0.72 6.76 -3.56
CA ALA A 88 0.11 5.66 -2.80
C ALA A 88 -1.36 5.43 -3.22
N THR A 89 -2.15 6.50 -3.31
CA THR A 89 -3.56 6.42 -3.71
C THR A 89 -3.72 5.83 -5.11
N LEU A 90 -2.96 6.31 -6.09
CA LEU A 90 -3.01 5.81 -7.46
C LEU A 90 -2.57 4.34 -7.56
N SER A 91 -1.59 3.93 -6.76
CA SER A 91 -1.17 2.52 -6.67
C SER A 91 -2.27 1.63 -6.08
N LEU A 92 -2.98 2.10 -5.03
CA LEU A 92 -4.14 1.40 -4.47
C LEU A 92 -5.27 1.28 -5.48
N LEU A 93 -5.55 2.34 -6.25
CA LEU A 93 -6.57 2.31 -7.30
C LEU A 93 -6.22 1.29 -8.39
N LYS A 94 -4.93 1.18 -8.78
CA LYS A 94 -4.48 0.14 -9.70
C LYS A 94 -4.78 -1.28 -9.16
N ALA A 95 -4.56 -1.52 -7.89
CA ALA A 95 -4.91 -2.81 -7.28
C ALA A 95 -6.43 -3.06 -7.32
N ILE A 96 -7.23 -2.04 -7.00
CA ILE A 96 -8.70 -2.14 -6.95
C ILE A 96 -9.28 -2.39 -8.33
N GLU A 97 -8.84 -1.70 -9.38
CA GLU A 97 -9.34 -1.93 -10.75
C GLU A 97 -8.94 -3.30 -11.31
N ASN A 98 -7.96 -3.96 -10.71
CA ASN A 98 -7.59 -5.35 -11.01
C ASN A 98 -8.32 -6.38 -10.12
N GLY A 99 -9.35 -5.97 -9.37
CA GLY A 99 -10.16 -6.86 -8.54
C GLY A 99 -9.54 -7.23 -7.20
N TYR A 100 -8.53 -6.50 -6.75
CA TYR A 100 -7.91 -6.67 -5.44
C TYR A 100 -8.38 -5.62 -4.45
N GLN A 101 -8.16 -5.90 -3.17
CA GLN A 101 -8.31 -4.92 -2.10
C GLN A 101 -6.96 -4.27 -1.79
N GLY A 102 -7.01 -3.00 -1.37
CA GLY A 102 -5.84 -2.24 -0.95
C GLY A 102 -5.92 -1.83 0.52
N ALA A 103 -4.78 -1.87 1.21
CA ALA A 103 -4.67 -1.43 2.59
C ALA A 103 -3.57 -0.37 2.75
N LEU A 104 -3.87 0.71 3.49
CA LEU A 104 -2.88 1.72 3.88
C LEU A 104 -2.80 1.76 5.40
N MET A 105 -1.62 1.48 5.94
CA MET A 105 -1.36 1.50 7.37
C MET A 105 -0.55 2.75 7.75
N ALA A 106 -1.05 3.51 8.71
CA ALA A 106 -0.38 4.66 9.28
C ALA A 106 0.02 4.38 10.75
N PRO A 107 1.09 5.02 11.25
CA PRO A 107 1.60 4.75 12.61
C PRO A 107 0.68 5.26 13.72
N THR A 108 -0.17 6.26 13.44
CA THR A 108 -1.08 6.87 14.43
C THR A 108 -2.49 7.02 13.87
N GLU A 109 -3.48 7.08 14.77
CA GLU A 109 -4.89 7.30 14.39
C GLU A 109 -5.09 8.67 13.72
N ILE A 110 -4.35 9.68 14.12
CA ILE A 110 -4.43 11.02 13.53
C ILE A 110 -3.98 10.99 12.07
N LEU A 111 -2.85 10.34 11.79
CA LEU A 111 -2.36 10.19 10.41
C LEU A 111 -3.28 9.31 9.58
N ALA A 112 -3.79 8.21 10.14
CA ALA A 112 -4.77 7.38 9.46
C ALA A 112 -6.04 8.16 9.07
N ALA A 113 -6.56 8.99 9.98
CA ALA A 113 -7.71 9.84 9.71
C ALA A 113 -7.40 10.91 8.63
N GLN A 114 -6.21 11.52 8.67
CA GLN A 114 -5.78 12.49 7.65
C GLN A 114 -5.67 11.83 6.26
N HIS A 115 -5.08 10.64 6.17
CA HIS A 115 -5.02 9.88 4.93
C HIS A 115 -6.42 9.52 4.43
N TYR A 116 -7.29 9.04 5.33
CA TYR A 116 -8.66 8.70 4.99
C TYR A 116 -9.42 9.87 4.37
N GLU A 117 -9.43 11.03 5.01
CA GLU A 117 -10.13 12.22 4.49
C GLU A 117 -9.53 12.71 3.16
N GLY A 118 -8.19 12.72 3.05
CA GLY A 118 -7.52 13.12 1.82
C GLY A 118 -7.82 12.16 0.65
N ILE A 119 -7.70 10.87 0.87
CA ILE A 119 -7.94 9.84 -0.15
C ILE A 119 -9.43 9.78 -0.52
N ARG A 120 -10.33 9.85 0.46
CA ARG A 120 -11.76 9.89 0.23
C ARG A 120 -12.16 11.07 -0.65
N THR A 121 -11.57 12.24 -0.42
CA THR A 121 -11.82 13.44 -1.24
C THR A 121 -11.39 13.23 -2.69
N VAL A 122 -10.20 12.69 -2.90
CA VAL A 122 -9.66 12.40 -4.24
C VAL A 122 -10.46 11.32 -4.98
N CYS A 123 -10.99 10.35 -4.24
CA CYS A 123 -11.71 9.21 -4.80
C CYS A 123 -13.23 9.37 -4.80
N ALA A 124 -13.79 10.54 -4.42
CA ALA A 124 -15.22 10.73 -4.16
C ALA A 124 -16.15 10.30 -5.32
N ASN A 125 -15.69 10.42 -6.57
CA ASN A 125 -16.49 10.13 -7.76
C ASN A 125 -16.16 8.80 -8.43
N LEU A 126 -15.34 7.96 -7.81
CA LEU A 126 -14.85 6.72 -8.41
C LEU A 126 -15.71 5.49 -8.07
N GLY A 127 -16.74 5.64 -7.24
CA GLY A 127 -17.64 4.54 -6.87
C GLY A 127 -16.98 3.43 -6.03
N ILE A 128 -15.84 3.71 -5.39
CA ILE A 128 -15.14 2.76 -4.51
C ILE A 128 -15.51 2.97 -3.05
N THR A 129 -15.58 1.88 -2.29
CA THR A 129 -15.84 1.92 -0.85
C THR A 129 -14.52 1.97 -0.08
N ILE A 130 -14.33 3.06 0.68
CA ILE A 130 -13.14 3.32 1.50
C ILE A 130 -13.57 3.40 2.96
N GLU A 131 -12.90 2.68 3.84
CA GLU A 131 -13.20 2.68 5.27
C GLU A 131 -11.96 2.96 6.13
N LEU A 132 -12.21 3.43 7.36
CA LEU A 132 -11.18 3.72 8.35
C LEU A 132 -11.30 2.76 9.54
N LEU A 133 -10.22 2.05 9.86
CA LEU A 133 -10.15 1.15 11.00
C LEU A 133 -9.03 1.57 11.96
N THR A 134 -9.40 1.99 13.16
CA THR A 134 -8.47 2.39 14.20
C THR A 134 -8.75 1.68 15.52
N GLY A 135 -7.88 1.87 16.50
CA GLY A 135 -8.10 1.35 17.85
C GLY A 135 -9.37 1.89 18.50
N SER A 136 -9.69 3.18 18.24
CA SER A 136 -10.86 3.88 18.77
C SER A 136 -12.19 3.52 18.09
N SER A 137 -12.18 2.78 16.97
CA SER A 137 -13.40 2.29 16.32
C SER A 137 -14.23 1.43 17.28
N THR A 138 -15.53 1.65 17.34
CA THR A 138 -16.43 0.88 18.20
C THR A 138 -16.52 -0.57 17.77
N LYS A 139 -16.93 -1.45 18.67
CA LYS A 139 -17.08 -2.89 18.37
C LYS A 139 -17.99 -3.14 17.17
N LYS A 140 -19.13 -2.41 17.10
CA LYS A 140 -20.09 -2.54 16.00
C LYS A 140 -19.51 -2.07 14.65
N GLU A 141 -18.74 -0.99 14.64
CA GLU A 141 -18.05 -0.51 13.44
C GLU A 141 -17.01 -1.53 12.98
N LYS A 142 -16.21 -2.08 13.90
CA LYS A 142 -15.22 -3.12 13.59
C LYS A 142 -15.87 -4.34 12.97
N GLU A 143 -16.98 -4.83 13.54
CA GLU A 143 -17.72 -5.98 13.02
C GLU A 143 -18.20 -5.70 11.58
N CYS A 144 -18.79 -4.53 11.32
CA CYS A 144 -19.26 -4.15 9.98
C CYS A 144 -18.10 -4.04 8.97
N ILE A 145 -16.96 -3.47 9.39
CA ILE A 145 -15.76 -3.36 8.55
C ILE A 145 -15.18 -4.75 8.26
N TYR A 146 -15.11 -5.63 9.26
CA TYR A 146 -14.59 -7.00 9.07
C TYR A 146 -15.44 -7.80 8.09
N GLU A 147 -16.77 -7.72 8.20
CA GLU A 147 -17.67 -8.32 7.23
C GLU A 147 -17.48 -7.74 5.83
N GLY A 148 -17.40 -6.42 5.70
CA GLY A 148 -17.22 -5.75 4.42
C GLY A 148 -15.87 -6.01 3.76
N LEU A 149 -14.81 -6.28 4.55
CA LEU A 149 -13.52 -6.72 4.03
C LEU A 149 -13.55 -8.17 3.57
N ALA A 150 -14.20 -9.05 4.36
CA ALA A 150 -14.27 -10.48 4.09
C ALA A 150 -15.14 -10.80 2.87
N ASP A 151 -16.17 -10.01 2.58
CA ASP A 151 -17.04 -10.19 1.41
C ASP A 151 -16.63 -9.34 0.18
N GLY A 152 -15.59 -8.50 0.32
CA GLY A 152 -15.06 -7.68 -0.77
C GLY A 152 -15.83 -6.39 -1.04
N ARG A 153 -16.84 -6.03 -0.25
CA ARG A 153 -17.56 -4.75 -0.38
C ARG A 153 -16.66 -3.54 -0.10
N ILE A 154 -15.74 -3.66 0.84
CA ILE A 154 -14.73 -2.65 1.11
C ILE A 154 -13.52 -2.94 0.25
N GLN A 155 -13.21 -2.04 -0.68
CA GLN A 155 -12.11 -2.17 -1.62
C GLN A 155 -10.83 -1.52 -1.12
N MET A 156 -10.94 -0.47 -0.29
CA MET A 156 -9.80 0.19 0.32
C MET A 156 -10.02 0.37 1.81
N ILE A 157 -9.02 -0.01 2.59
CA ILE A 157 -9.02 0.20 4.04
C ILE A 157 -7.82 1.04 4.45
N ILE A 158 -8.05 2.02 5.30
CA ILE A 158 -6.99 2.84 5.89
C ILE A 158 -7.06 2.64 7.41
N GLY A 159 -5.93 2.52 8.07
CA GLY A 159 -5.95 2.34 9.51
C GLY A 159 -4.59 2.32 10.15
N THR A 160 -4.58 1.93 11.41
CA THR A 160 -3.35 1.72 12.19
C THR A 160 -3.01 0.23 12.24
N HIS A 161 -2.17 -0.17 13.18
CA HIS A 161 -1.90 -1.59 13.47
C HIS A 161 -3.18 -2.42 13.78
N ALA A 162 -4.34 -1.78 13.91
CA ALA A 162 -5.63 -2.47 14.00
C ALA A 162 -5.92 -3.33 12.73
N LEU A 163 -5.32 -3.00 11.58
CA LEU A 163 -5.46 -3.75 10.33
C LEU A 163 -4.82 -5.14 10.36
N ILE A 164 -3.89 -5.39 11.29
CA ILE A 164 -3.17 -6.66 11.42
C ILE A 164 -3.59 -7.45 12.66
N GLN A 165 -4.67 -7.03 13.34
CA GLN A 165 -5.22 -7.74 14.51
C GLN A 165 -6.00 -8.99 14.08
N GLU A 166 -6.13 -9.94 15.00
CA GLU A 166 -6.98 -11.11 14.81
C GLU A 166 -8.41 -10.71 14.48
N GLY A 167 -9.00 -11.36 13.49
CA GLY A 167 -10.37 -11.11 13.01
C GLY A 167 -10.45 -10.28 11.74
N VAL A 168 -9.39 -9.59 11.31
CA VAL A 168 -9.35 -8.91 10.01
C VAL A 168 -9.04 -9.92 8.92
N ASN A 169 -10.03 -10.20 8.09
CA ASN A 169 -9.88 -11.09 6.93
C ASN A 169 -10.20 -10.33 5.66
N PHE A 170 -9.31 -10.38 4.69
CA PHE A 170 -9.53 -9.80 3.38
C PHE A 170 -10.05 -10.85 2.41
N HIS A 171 -10.96 -10.45 1.53
CA HIS A 171 -11.41 -11.30 0.44
C HIS A 171 -10.29 -11.56 -0.57
N ASN A 172 -9.61 -10.50 -1.00
CA ASN A 172 -8.56 -10.58 -2.02
C ASN A 172 -7.57 -9.41 -1.87
N LEU A 173 -6.72 -9.43 -0.85
CA LEU A 173 -5.73 -8.36 -0.61
C LEU A 173 -4.61 -8.41 -1.66
N GLY A 174 -4.41 -7.33 -2.41
CA GLY A 174 -3.39 -7.22 -3.46
C GLY A 174 -2.26 -6.25 -3.16
N LEU A 175 -2.52 -5.18 -2.41
CA LEU A 175 -1.52 -4.16 -2.11
C LEU A 175 -1.62 -3.69 -0.66
N VAL A 176 -0.49 -3.66 0.03
CA VAL A 176 -0.35 -3.05 1.35
C VAL A 176 0.67 -1.92 1.28
N ILE A 177 0.30 -0.76 1.80
CA ILE A 177 1.17 0.40 1.92
C ILE A 177 1.34 0.72 3.41
N ILE A 178 2.57 0.95 3.83
CA ILE A 178 2.92 1.33 5.21
C ILE A 178 3.57 2.71 5.15
N ASP A 179 2.98 3.68 5.85
CA ASP A 179 3.48 5.06 5.94
C ASP A 179 4.39 5.24 7.18
#